data_1e7a64235b3f8d95a2709fae2372febc
#
_entry.id   1e7a64235b3f8d95a2709fae2372febc
#
_cell.length_a   1.000
_cell.length_b   1.000
_cell.length_c   1.000
_cell.angle_alpha   90.00
_cell.angle_beta   90.00
_cell.angle_gamma   90.00
#
_symmetry.space_group_name_H-M   'P 1'
#
loop_
_entity.id
_entity.type
_entity.pdbx_description
1 polymer ?
#
loop_
_entity_poly.entity_id
_entity_poly.type
_entity_poly.pdbx_seq_one_letter_code
_entity_poly.pdbx_strand_id
1 'polypeptide(L)'
;IEWRAFGPQRDDQRRELSELRWTIEPLAARLAAGHGREDVQQRLADMVEIMGHALGQGDALTFSRADSEFHTLLIQVAGNRMLEHLSGIVSAALQVSGGPVTGCDRPSESALAQHARIVDALGAGDGAAAEAAMRQLLTVHPEIERVVPAPREH
;
A
#
# COMPACT_ATOMS: atom_id res chain seq x y z
N ILE A 1 -1.06 -22.21 8.31
CA ILE A 1 0.25 -21.50 8.29
C ILE A 1 0.36 -20.78 9.62
N GLU A 2 1.20 -21.27 10.54
CA GLU A 2 1.49 -20.59 11.81
C GLU A 2 2.47 -19.45 11.57
N TRP A 3 1.99 -18.21 11.67
CA TRP A 3 2.85 -17.03 11.65
C TRP A 3 3.48 -16.84 13.04
N ARG A 4 4.76 -17.12 13.17
CA ARG A 4 5.47 -16.92 14.45
C ARG A 4 5.83 -15.46 14.65
N ALA A 5 5.30 -14.87 15.70
CA ALA A 5 5.28 -13.42 15.94
C ALA A 5 6.58 -12.80 16.53
N PHE A 6 7.67 -13.54 16.74
CA PHE A 6 8.83 -13.04 17.48
C PHE A 6 10.19 -13.49 16.91
N GLY A 7 11.15 -12.56 16.81
CA GLY A 7 12.55 -12.81 16.50
C GLY A 7 12.97 -12.52 15.05
N PRO A 8 14.13 -13.03 14.59
CA PRO A 8 14.69 -12.77 13.26
C PRO A 8 13.75 -13.08 12.08
N GLN A 9 12.83 -14.03 12.28
CA GLN A 9 11.78 -14.39 11.32
C GLN A 9 10.80 -13.25 11.04
N ARG A 10 10.69 -12.28 11.94
CA ARG A 10 9.77 -11.13 11.77
C ARG A 10 10.30 -10.15 10.72
N ASP A 11 11.60 -9.93 10.70
CA ASP A 11 12.23 -9.04 9.73
C ASP A 11 12.24 -9.67 8.33
N ASP A 12 12.43 -10.98 8.23
CA ASP A 12 12.30 -11.72 6.98
C ASP A 12 10.87 -11.67 6.43
N GLN A 13 9.86 -11.87 7.28
CA GLN A 13 8.45 -11.78 6.88
C GLN A 13 8.07 -10.39 6.38
N ARG A 14 8.58 -9.34 7.02
CA ARG A 14 8.35 -7.95 6.58
C ARG A 14 8.96 -7.70 5.21
N ARG A 15 10.21 -8.14 5.03
CA ARG A 15 10.88 -8.02 3.74
C ARG A 15 10.10 -8.74 2.65
N GLU A 16 9.73 -10.00 2.87
CA GLU A 16 8.96 -10.81 1.93
C GLU A 16 7.59 -10.18 1.61
N LEU A 17 6.92 -9.62 2.61
CA LEU A 17 5.68 -8.88 2.41
C LEU A 17 5.91 -7.61 1.58
N SER A 18 6.97 -6.87 1.85
CA SER A 18 7.32 -5.68 1.08
C SER A 18 7.64 -6.02 -0.37
N GLU A 19 8.36 -7.11 -0.63
CA GLU A 19 8.65 -7.63 -1.97
C GLU A 19 7.36 -8.01 -2.71
N LEU A 20 6.43 -8.68 -2.02
CA LEU A 20 5.13 -9.04 -2.58
C LEU A 20 4.33 -7.78 -2.93
N ARG A 21 4.21 -6.84 -2.01
CA ARG A 21 3.49 -5.57 -2.21
C ARG A 21 4.07 -4.79 -3.39
N TRP A 22 5.39 -4.65 -3.44
CA TRP A 22 6.10 -4.02 -4.56
C TRP A 22 5.77 -4.64 -5.91
N THR A 23 5.53 -5.94 -5.94
CA THR A 23 5.24 -6.68 -7.16
C THR A 23 3.79 -6.51 -7.61
N ILE A 24 2.83 -6.54 -6.67
CA ILE A 24 1.41 -6.64 -7.02
C ILE A 24 0.66 -5.31 -6.93
N GLU A 25 1.00 -4.41 -6.00
CA GLU A 25 0.20 -3.22 -5.76
C GLU A 25 0.30 -2.17 -6.88
N PRO A 26 1.45 -1.92 -7.53
CA PRO A 26 1.50 -1.04 -8.69
C PRO A 26 0.62 -1.51 -9.85
N LEU A 27 0.60 -2.84 -10.09
CA LEU A 27 -0.29 -3.43 -11.07
C LEU A 27 -1.77 -3.27 -10.67
N ALA A 28 -2.09 -3.50 -9.39
CA ALA A 28 -3.43 -3.34 -8.86
C ALA A 28 -3.93 -1.89 -9.05
N ALA A 29 -3.11 -0.90 -8.73
CA ALA A 29 -3.43 0.52 -8.91
C ALA A 29 -3.71 0.85 -10.39
N ARG A 30 -2.88 0.37 -11.29
CA ARG A 30 -3.07 0.54 -12.74
C ARG A 30 -4.38 -0.05 -13.23
N LEU A 31 -4.70 -1.27 -12.81
CA LEU A 31 -5.92 -1.96 -13.22
C LEU A 31 -7.17 -1.30 -12.63
N ALA A 32 -7.12 -0.91 -11.36
CA ALA A 32 -8.22 -0.23 -10.68
C ALA A 32 -8.64 1.06 -11.39
N ALA A 33 -7.69 1.83 -11.90
CA ALA A 33 -7.97 3.04 -12.66
C ALA A 33 -8.81 2.79 -13.93
N GLY A 34 -8.65 1.62 -14.55
CA GLY A 34 -9.40 1.25 -15.75
C GLY A 34 -10.88 0.90 -15.49
N HIS A 35 -11.28 0.72 -14.24
CA HIS A 35 -12.65 0.32 -13.90
C HIS A 35 -13.60 1.48 -13.58
N GLY A 36 -13.09 2.69 -13.38
CA GLY A 36 -13.87 3.93 -13.25
C GLY A 36 -14.97 3.89 -12.17
N ARG A 37 -14.76 3.19 -11.07
CA ARG A 37 -15.72 3.02 -9.97
C ARG A 37 -15.70 4.22 -9.03
N GLU A 38 -16.65 5.11 -9.18
CA GLU A 38 -16.76 6.33 -8.37
C GLU A 38 -16.95 6.03 -6.87
N ASP A 39 -17.73 4.99 -6.54
CA ASP A 39 -17.93 4.54 -5.16
C ASP A 39 -16.63 4.07 -4.48
N VAL A 40 -15.76 3.42 -5.24
CA VAL A 40 -14.44 2.97 -4.78
C VAL A 40 -13.50 4.16 -4.61
N GLN A 41 -13.47 5.06 -5.58
CA GLN A 41 -12.66 6.27 -5.50
C GLN A 41 -13.02 7.09 -4.26
N GLN A 42 -14.31 7.27 -3.97
CA GLN A 42 -14.75 8.00 -2.79
C GLN A 42 -14.27 7.32 -1.50
N ARG A 43 -14.43 6.00 -1.38
CA ARG A 43 -13.96 5.25 -0.21
C ARG A 43 -12.44 5.37 0.00
N LEU A 44 -11.65 5.35 -1.07
CA LEU A 44 -10.21 5.55 -1.00
C LEU A 44 -9.87 6.99 -0.59
N ALA A 45 -10.62 7.98 -1.08
CA ALA A 45 -10.48 9.38 -0.67
C ALA A 45 -10.79 9.57 0.82
N ASP A 46 -11.84 8.94 1.33
CA ASP A 46 -12.21 8.97 2.76
C ASP A 46 -11.08 8.39 3.63
N MET A 47 -10.42 7.32 3.18
CA MET A 47 -9.26 6.76 3.89
C MET A 47 -8.07 7.71 3.91
N VAL A 48 -7.81 8.44 2.82
CA VAL A 48 -6.77 9.47 2.77
C VAL A 48 -7.07 10.61 3.74
N GLU A 49 -8.34 11.02 3.84
CA GLU A 49 -8.76 12.03 4.81
C GLU A 49 -8.54 11.55 6.25
N ILE A 50 -8.92 10.30 6.56
CA ILE A 50 -8.66 9.69 7.88
C ILE A 50 -7.16 9.68 8.19
N MET A 51 -6.31 9.27 7.22
CA MET A 51 -4.85 9.29 7.39
C MET A 51 -4.33 10.71 7.65
N GLY A 52 -4.86 11.71 6.94
CA GLY A 52 -4.49 13.12 7.13
C GLY A 52 -4.81 13.62 8.55
N HIS A 53 -6.00 13.33 9.04
CA HIS A 53 -6.41 13.67 10.42
C HIS A 53 -5.54 12.95 11.46
N ALA A 54 -5.31 11.66 11.27
CA ALA A 54 -4.48 10.86 12.17
C ALA A 54 -3.03 11.38 12.22
N LEU A 55 -2.47 11.77 11.07
CA LEU A 55 -1.14 12.36 10.98
C LEU A 55 -1.07 13.67 11.77
N GLY A 56 -2.05 14.56 11.62
CA GLY A 56 -2.13 15.83 12.33
C GLY A 56 -2.25 15.69 13.86
N GLN A 57 -2.79 14.57 14.33
CA GLN A 57 -2.96 14.25 15.75
C GLN A 57 -1.83 13.38 16.32
N GLY A 58 -0.90 12.91 15.47
CA GLY A 58 0.14 11.98 15.90
C GLY A 58 -0.40 10.56 16.20
N ASP A 59 -1.60 10.22 15.71
CA ASP A 59 -2.24 8.91 15.89
C ASP A 59 -1.75 7.91 14.85
N ALA A 60 -0.59 7.33 15.10
CA ALA A 60 0.03 6.35 14.21
C ALA A 60 -0.82 5.08 14.03
N LEU A 61 -1.62 4.71 15.01
CA LEU A 61 -2.45 3.50 14.94
C LEU A 61 -3.61 3.68 13.96
N THR A 62 -4.32 4.80 14.04
CA THR A 62 -5.42 5.12 13.12
C THR A 62 -4.88 5.31 11.71
N PHE A 63 -3.73 5.99 11.54
CA PHE A 63 -3.07 6.10 10.25
C PHE A 63 -2.80 4.72 9.65
N SER A 64 -2.12 3.84 10.39
CA SER A 64 -1.74 2.52 9.91
C SER A 64 -2.94 1.62 9.55
N ARG A 65 -4.07 1.76 10.26
CA ARG A 65 -5.30 1.04 9.94
C ARG A 65 -5.90 1.50 8.62
N ALA A 66 -6.06 2.81 8.45
CA ALA A 66 -6.59 3.39 7.23
C ALA A 66 -5.71 3.07 6.02
N ASP A 67 -4.40 3.12 6.18
CA ASP A 67 -3.40 2.74 5.20
C ASP A 67 -3.55 1.27 4.77
N SER A 68 -3.64 0.35 5.72
CA SER A 68 -3.84 -1.08 5.43
C SER A 68 -5.16 -1.36 4.71
N GLU A 69 -6.22 -0.66 5.07
CA GLU A 69 -7.52 -0.76 4.41
C GLU A 69 -7.46 -0.21 2.99
N PHE A 70 -6.75 0.90 2.77
CA PHE A 70 -6.53 1.50 1.46
C PHE A 70 -5.88 0.51 0.49
N HIS A 71 -4.75 -0.06 0.88
CA HIS A 71 -4.01 -1.02 0.06
C HIS A 71 -4.82 -2.30 -0.21
N THR A 72 -5.51 -2.81 0.80
CA THR A 72 -6.37 -4.00 0.66
C THR A 72 -7.51 -3.74 -0.33
N LEU A 73 -8.21 -2.61 -0.19
CA LEU A 73 -9.30 -2.25 -1.08
C LEU A 73 -8.81 -2.08 -2.52
N LEU A 74 -7.67 -1.43 -2.71
CA LEU A 74 -7.11 -1.21 -4.04
C LEU A 74 -6.82 -2.53 -4.78
N ILE A 75 -6.26 -3.52 -4.07
CA ILE A 75 -6.02 -4.85 -4.64
C ILE A 75 -7.34 -5.56 -4.97
N GLN A 76 -8.34 -5.46 -4.09
CA GLN A 76 -9.65 -6.09 -4.28
C GLN A 76 -10.40 -5.56 -5.51
N VAL A 77 -10.25 -4.27 -5.79
CA VAL A 77 -10.98 -3.62 -6.89
C VAL A 77 -10.21 -3.57 -8.21
N ALA A 78 -9.05 -4.17 -8.26
CA ALA A 78 -8.24 -4.27 -9.46
C ALA A 78 -8.90 -5.06 -10.61
N GLY A 79 -10.01 -5.76 -10.34
CA GLY A 79 -10.72 -6.56 -11.34
C GLY A 79 -9.95 -7.80 -11.81
N ASN A 80 -8.96 -8.20 -11.04
CA ASN A 80 -8.17 -9.40 -11.27
C ASN A 80 -8.39 -10.38 -10.13
N ARG A 81 -9.12 -11.47 -10.38
CA ARG A 81 -9.49 -12.44 -9.35
C ARG A 81 -8.30 -13.09 -8.63
N MET A 82 -7.15 -13.19 -9.28
CA MET A 82 -5.94 -13.70 -8.63
C MET A 82 -5.38 -12.68 -7.64
N LEU A 83 -5.36 -11.39 -8.00
CA LEU A 83 -5.01 -10.32 -7.08
C LEU A 83 -5.99 -10.22 -5.91
N GLU A 84 -7.29 -10.38 -6.16
CA GLU A 84 -8.32 -10.42 -5.09
C GLU A 84 -8.01 -11.50 -4.06
N HIS A 85 -7.62 -12.70 -4.47
CA HIS A 85 -7.20 -13.76 -3.55
C HIS A 85 -5.95 -13.41 -2.75
N LEU A 86 -4.98 -12.72 -3.37
CA LEU A 86 -3.78 -12.27 -2.70
C LEU A 86 -4.05 -11.15 -1.67
N SER A 87 -5.10 -10.35 -1.85
CA SER A 87 -5.48 -9.29 -0.92
C SER A 87 -5.70 -9.81 0.51
N GLY A 88 -6.31 -10.99 0.64
CA GLY A 88 -6.51 -11.65 1.93
C GLY A 88 -5.20 -12.03 2.61
N ILE A 89 -4.22 -12.48 1.86
CA ILE A 89 -2.88 -12.82 2.37
C ILE A 89 -2.17 -11.55 2.83
N VAL A 90 -2.20 -10.49 2.01
CA VAL A 90 -1.59 -9.20 2.34
C VAL A 90 -2.24 -8.61 3.59
N SER A 91 -3.58 -8.57 3.64
CA SER A 91 -4.32 -8.07 4.79
C SER A 91 -4.01 -8.84 6.08
N ALA A 92 -3.98 -10.17 6.02
CA ALA A 92 -3.64 -11.02 7.16
C ALA A 92 -2.19 -10.78 7.63
N ALA A 93 -1.25 -10.65 6.72
CA ALA A 93 0.15 -10.38 7.03
C ALA A 93 0.34 -8.99 7.66
N LEU A 94 -0.38 -7.97 7.17
CA LEU A 94 -0.39 -6.62 7.74
C LEU A 94 -0.94 -6.61 9.18
N GLN A 95 -2.01 -7.37 9.46
CA GLN A 95 -2.61 -7.47 10.79
C GLN A 95 -1.74 -8.22 11.80
N VAL A 96 -1.09 -9.32 11.38
CA VAL A 96 -0.24 -10.14 12.27
C VAL A 96 1.07 -9.43 12.61
N SER A 97 1.53 -8.53 11.78
CA SER A 97 2.71 -7.70 12.06
C SER A 97 2.52 -6.77 13.27
N GLY A 98 1.31 -6.71 13.83
CA GLY A 98 0.96 -6.29 15.18
C GLY A 98 1.53 -4.97 15.66
N GLY A 99 1.11 -3.90 15.06
CA GLY A 99 1.48 -2.56 15.48
C GLY A 99 1.82 -1.66 14.30
N PRO A 100 2.18 -0.39 14.50
CA PRO A 100 2.54 0.56 13.45
C PRO A 100 3.85 0.17 12.75
N VAL A 101 3.88 -1.02 12.25
CA VAL A 101 5.09 -1.79 12.05
C VAL A 101 5.15 -2.47 10.71
N THR A 102 4.23 -2.27 9.89
CA THR A 102 4.57 -2.44 8.51
C THR A 102 5.42 -1.23 8.20
N GLY A 103 6.72 -1.41 8.24
CA GLY A 103 7.70 -0.39 7.93
C GLY A 103 7.41 0.35 6.64
N CYS A 104 6.26 0.05 6.07
CA CYS A 104 5.73 0.65 4.92
C CYS A 104 5.30 2.06 5.20
N ASP A 105 4.76 2.31 6.30
CA ASP A 105 3.96 3.49 6.32
C ASP A 105 4.14 4.19 7.64
N ARG A 106 5.36 4.65 7.85
CA ARG A 106 5.53 5.68 8.86
C ARG A 106 4.64 6.83 8.46
N PRO A 107 3.71 7.22 9.33
CA PRO A 107 2.90 8.40 9.11
C PRO A 107 3.79 9.56 8.67
N SER A 108 3.63 10.01 7.44
CA SER A 108 4.40 11.12 6.90
C SER A 108 3.59 11.89 5.86
N GLU A 109 3.86 13.17 5.74
CA GLU A 109 3.24 14.02 4.72
C GLU A 109 3.53 13.51 3.30
N SER A 110 4.73 12.95 3.10
CA SER A 110 5.10 12.38 1.81
C SER A 110 4.26 11.14 1.46
N ALA A 111 4.07 10.22 2.41
CA ALA A 111 3.21 9.06 2.22
C ALA A 111 1.76 9.47 1.94
N LEU A 112 1.23 10.40 2.73
CA LEU A 112 -0.12 10.93 2.55
C LEU A 112 -0.30 11.55 1.15
N ALA A 113 0.68 12.33 0.69
CA ALA A 113 0.63 12.94 -0.65
C ALA A 113 0.63 11.89 -1.77
N GLN A 114 1.34 10.79 -1.61
CA GLN A 114 1.31 9.72 -2.62
C GLN A 114 -0.03 8.98 -2.64
N HIS A 115 -0.66 8.72 -1.49
CA HIS A 115 -2.01 8.17 -1.43
C HIS A 115 -3.02 9.07 -2.15
N ALA A 116 -2.97 10.39 -1.92
CA ALA A 116 -3.83 11.34 -2.62
C ALA A 116 -3.62 11.29 -4.14
N ARG A 117 -2.37 11.23 -4.61
CA ARG A 117 -2.06 11.10 -6.04
C ARG A 117 -2.62 9.83 -6.67
N ILE A 118 -2.62 8.73 -5.94
CA ILE A 118 -3.25 7.49 -6.42
C ILE A 118 -4.75 7.72 -6.62
N VAL A 119 -5.44 8.32 -5.64
CA VAL A 119 -6.88 8.62 -5.73
C VAL A 119 -7.19 9.53 -6.92
N ASP A 120 -6.38 10.59 -7.12
CA ASP A 120 -6.53 11.50 -8.25
C ASP A 120 -6.37 10.78 -9.60
N ALA A 121 -5.36 9.92 -9.70
CA ALA A 121 -5.10 9.14 -10.91
C ALA A 121 -6.23 8.14 -11.21
N LEU A 122 -6.81 7.53 -10.17
CA LEU A 122 -7.98 6.65 -10.30
C LEU A 122 -9.19 7.43 -10.84
N GLY A 123 -9.44 8.63 -10.32
CA GLY A 123 -10.51 9.49 -10.77
C GLY A 123 -10.34 9.99 -12.21
N ALA A 124 -9.10 10.16 -12.65
CA ALA A 124 -8.76 10.50 -14.02
C ALA A 124 -8.76 9.29 -14.98
N GLY A 125 -8.88 8.06 -14.46
CA GLY A 125 -8.71 6.84 -15.25
C GLY A 125 -7.27 6.63 -15.76
N ASP A 126 -6.29 7.31 -15.15
CA ASP A 126 -4.89 7.25 -15.55
C ASP A 126 -4.16 6.12 -14.81
N GLY A 127 -4.19 4.92 -15.39
CA GLY A 127 -3.52 3.76 -14.82
C GLY A 127 -2.01 3.90 -14.73
N ALA A 128 -1.37 4.63 -15.65
CA ALA A 128 0.07 4.83 -15.62
C ALA A 128 0.48 5.75 -14.47
N ALA A 129 -0.27 6.82 -14.24
CA ALA A 129 -0.07 7.71 -13.10
C ALA A 129 -0.33 7.00 -11.77
N ALA A 130 -1.39 6.18 -11.68
CA ALA A 130 -1.71 5.40 -10.49
C ALA A 130 -0.59 4.39 -10.16
N GLU A 131 -0.08 3.68 -11.15
CA GLU A 131 1.07 2.77 -11.00
C GLU A 131 2.32 3.51 -10.51
N ALA A 132 2.64 4.64 -11.13
CA ALA A 132 3.81 5.44 -10.76
C ALA A 132 3.73 5.98 -9.33
N ALA A 133 2.56 6.49 -8.92
CA ALA A 133 2.33 6.98 -7.56
C ALA A 133 2.45 5.85 -6.53
N MET A 134 1.92 4.66 -6.82
CA MET A 134 2.07 3.49 -5.96
C MET A 134 3.53 3.06 -5.82
N ARG A 135 4.29 3.03 -6.92
CA ARG A 135 5.73 2.74 -6.86
C ARG A 135 6.48 3.74 -5.98
N GLN A 136 6.16 5.03 -6.10
CA GLN A 136 6.75 6.07 -5.25
C GLN A 136 6.38 5.89 -3.78
N LEU A 137 5.12 5.57 -3.49
CA LEU A 137 4.66 5.29 -2.14
C LEU A 137 5.44 4.14 -1.52
N LEU A 138 5.61 3.05 -2.25
CA LEU A 138 6.32 1.87 -1.77
C LEU A 138 7.85 2.06 -1.68
N THR A 139 8.48 2.98 -2.42
CA THR A 139 9.92 3.27 -2.32
C THR A 139 10.31 4.12 -1.11
N VAL A 140 9.39 4.77 -0.46
CA VAL A 140 9.67 5.50 0.80
C VAL A 140 10.15 4.55 1.92
N HIS A 141 10.26 3.24 1.58
CA HIS A 141 10.71 2.18 2.48
C HIS A 141 12.22 1.95 2.44
N PRO A 142 12.91 2.10 3.58
CA PRO A 142 14.33 1.76 3.69
C PRO A 142 14.61 0.26 3.44
N GLU A 143 13.61 -0.60 3.48
CA GLU A 143 13.76 -2.04 3.24
C GLU A 143 13.69 -2.40 1.76
N ILE A 144 12.96 -1.64 0.95
CA ILE A 144 12.86 -1.86 -0.50
C ILE A 144 14.09 -1.36 -1.25
N GLU A 145 14.78 -0.34 -0.76
CA GLU A 145 16.07 0.09 -1.35
C GLU A 145 17.10 -1.04 -1.46
N ARG A 146 16.97 -2.08 -0.62
CA ARG A 146 17.84 -3.27 -0.68
C ARG A 146 17.38 -4.31 -1.70
N VAL A 147 16.15 -4.25 -2.14
CA VAL A 147 15.52 -5.21 -3.06
C VAL A 147 15.53 -4.72 -4.50
N VAL A 148 15.43 -3.41 -4.70
CA VAL A 148 15.51 -2.81 -6.03
C VAL A 148 16.98 -2.54 -6.37
N PRO A 149 17.61 -3.31 -7.27
CA PRO A 149 18.94 -2.97 -7.72
C PRO A 149 18.91 -1.59 -8.37
N ALA A 150 19.85 -0.74 -7.97
CA ALA A 150 20.03 0.56 -8.59
C ALA A 150 20.06 0.43 -10.13
N PRO A 151 19.44 1.34 -10.89
CA PRO A 151 19.49 1.29 -12.32
C PRO A 151 20.94 1.25 -12.76
N ARG A 152 21.31 0.25 -13.56
CA ARG A 152 22.65 0.16 -14.13
C ARG A 152 22.79 1.32 -15.10
N GLU A 153 23.64 2.28 -14.75
CA GLU A 153 24.06 3.31 -15.67
C GLU A 153 24.77 2.62 -16.85
N HIS A 154 24.24 2.84 -18.04
CA HIS A 154 24.85 2.40 -19.30
C HIS A 154 25.63 3.57 -19.92
#